data_b7ec3ee4a2ab7ac6ccdb44b868e6f983
#
_entry.id   b7ec3ee4a2ab7ac6ccdb44b868e6f983
#
_cell.length_a   1.000
_cell.length_b   1.000
_cell.length_c   1.000
_cell.angle_alpha   90.00
_cell.angle_beta   90.00
_cell.angle_gamma   90.00
#
_symmetry.space_group_name_H-M   'P 1'
#
loop_
_entity.id
_entity.type
_entity.pdbx_description
1 polymer ?
#
loop_
_entity_poly.entity_id
_entity_poly.type
_entity_poly.pdbx_seq_one_letter_code
_entity_poly.pdbx_strand_id
1 'polypeptide(L)'
;MDFLYQLKKLKRGPAIMLQKDIGIFLAYTNIDRNSKVLDAGSGTGILTCFLAKFCKKVYSYDNRKEFLELAKENARSLNLKNITFRQQDIFESIQDKNLDLITLDLKDAHLALENCLAALKPEGYLAAYMPNISQVQEFVNEARKQFKVIKVLETIERPWIVEERRLRPENVILGHTGFIVILKKS
;
A
#
# COMPACT_ATOMS: atom_id res chain seq x y z
N MET A 1 3.92 1.61 -24.11
CA MET A 1 2.60 1.96 -23.55
C MET A 1 2.79 2.45 -22.13
N ASP A 2 2.14 3.55 -21.75
CA ASP A 2 2.29 4.16 -20.43
C ASP A 2 1.87 3.19 -19.32
N PHE A 3 2.71 3.05 -18.28
CA PHE A 3 2.48 2.15 -17.15
C PHE A 3 1.21 2.51 -16.36
N LEU A 4 0.97 3.80 -16.14
CA LEU A 4 -0.23 4.24 -15.40
C LEU A 4 -1.52 3.94 -16.17
N TYR A 5 -1.47 4.04 -17.50
CA TYR A 5 -2.59 3.64 -18.35
C TYR A 5 -2.84 2.12 -18.29
N GLN A 6 -1.78 1.32 -18.29
CA GLN A 6 -1.89 -0.14 -18.13
C GLN A 6 -2.42 -0.51 -16.74
N LEU A 7 -1.95 0.16 -15.69
CA LEU A 7 -2.40 -0.06 -14.31
C LEU A 7 -3.91 0.16 -14.17
N LYS A 8 -4.47 1.17 -14.86
CA LYS A 8 -5.91 1.44 -14.86
C LYS A 8 -6.74 0.33 -15.51
N LYS A 9 -6.14 -0.48 -16.38
CA LYS A 9 -6.79 -1.60 -17.11
C LYS A 9 -6.69 -2.94 -16.40
N LEU A 10 -5.98 -3.02 -15.29
CA LEU A 10 -5.87 -4.25 -14.52
C LEU A 10 -7.25 -4.71 -14.01
N LYS A 11 -7.37 -6.02 -13.84
CA LYS A 11 -8.55 -6.60 -13.20
C LYS A 11 -8.67 -6.08 -11.77
N ARG A 12 -9.84 -5.54 -11.42
CA ARG A 12 -10.07 -4.88 -10.15
C ARG A 12 -10.97 -5.71 -9.25
N GLY A 13 -10.75 -5.62 -7.95
CA GLY A 13 -11.65 -6.08 -6.92
C GLY A 13 -12.59 -4.97 -6.44
N PRO A 14 -13.38 -5.23 -5.40
CA PRO A 14 -14.37 -4.29 -4.87
C PRO A 14 -13.76 -3.04 -4.25
N ALA A 15 -12.53 -3.13 -3.74
CA ALA A 15 -11.79 -2.01 -3.17
C ALA A 15 -10.38 -1.96 -3.75
N ILE A 16 -9.95 -0.78 -4.16
CA ILE A 16 -8.60 -0.52 -4.64
C ILE A 16 -8.11 0.81 -4.09
N MET A 17 -6.84 0.84 -3.71
CA MET A 17 -6.17 2.09 -3.31
C MET A 17 -5.99 2.99 -4.54
N LEU A 18 -6.34 4.26 -4.41
CA LEU A 18 -6.23 5.24 -5.50
C LEU A 18 -4.79 5.75 -5.64
N GLN A 19 -4.45 6.23 -6.84
CA GLN A 19 -3.11 6.74 -7.16
C GLN A 19 -2.65 7.86 -6.22
N LYS A 20 -3.57 8.75 -5.82
CA LYS A 20 -3.29 9.83 -4.87
C LYS A 20 -2.81 9.29 -3.50
N ASP A 21 -3.38 8.17 -3.04
CA ASP A 21 -3.05 7.54 -1.76
C ASP A 21 -1.76 6.72 -1.89
N ILE A 22 -1.58 5.99 -3.00
CA ILE A 22 -0.34 5.25 -3.30
C ILE A 22 0.87 6.19 -3.35
N GLY A 23 0.71 7.38 -3.92
CA GLY A 23 1.77 8.39 -4.02
C GLY A 23 2.33 8.80 -2.65
N ILE A 24 1.50 8.79 -1.61
CA ILE A 24 1.90 9.13 -0.24
C ILE A 24 2.91 8.10 0.30
N PHE A 25 2.75 6.82 0.01
CA PHE A 25 3.71 5.81 0.46
C PHE A 25 5.11 6.09 -0.10
N LEU A 26 5.22 6.43 -1.39
CA LEU A 26 6.51 6.80 -1.99
C LEU A 26 7.08 8.08 -1.36
N ALA A 27 6.22 9.08 -1.13
CA ALA A 27 6.66 10.40 -0.65
C ALA A 27 7.15 10.40 0.81
N TYR A 28 6.66 9.46 1.64
CA TYR A 28 6.91 9.48 3.09
C TYR A 28 7.73 8.28 3.61
N THR A 29 8.15 7.34 2.77
CA THR A 29 8.80 6.10 3.24
C THR A 29 10.23 5.88 2.72
N ASN A 30 10.81 6.86 2.06
CA ASN A 30 12.20 6.84 1.55
C ASN A 30 12.58 5.57 0.76
N ILE A 31 11.60 4.92 0.10
CA ILE A 31 11.85 3.75 -0.75
C ILE A 31 12.38 4.15 -2.12
N ASP A 32 13.23 3.30 -2.67
CA ASP A 32 13.89 3.50 -3.97
C ASP A 32 14.03 2.19 -4.74
N ARG A 33 14.78 2.25 -5.85
CA ARG A 33 15.09 1.11 -6.72
C ARG A 33 15.87 -0.04 -6.06
N ASN A 34 16.44 0.16 -4.88
CA ASN A 34 17.18 -0.85 -4.12
C ASN A 34 16.33 -1.48 -3.02
N SER A 35 15.18 -0.92 -2.75
CA SER A 35 14.31 -1.27 -1.64
C SER A 35 13.63 -2.62 -1.82
N LYS A 36 13.48 -3.35 -0.71
CA LYS A 36 12.68 -4.57 -0.56
C LYS A 36 11.42 -4.23 0.21
N VAL A 37 10.27 -4.47 -0.38
CA VAL A 37 8.97 -4.07 0.17
C VAL A 37 8.08 -5.29 0.33
N LEU A 38 7.27 -5.32 1.38
CA LEU A 38 6.19 -6.27 1.55
C LEU A 38 4.85 -5.53 1.51
N ASP A 39 3.92 -6.05 0.71
CA ASP A 39 2.54 -5.58 0.61
C ASP A 39 1.59 -6.66 1.14
N ALA A 40 0.95 -6.41 2.28
CA ALA A 40 0.06 -7.35 2.95
C ALA A 40 -1.41 -6.91 2.86
N GLY A 41 -2.27 -7.89 2.56
CA GLY A 41 -3.62 -7.63 2.09
C GLY A 41 -3.60 -7.14 0.65
N SER A 42 -2.70 -7.71 -0.16
CA SER A 42 -2.43 -7.22 -1.51
C SER A 42 -3.64 -7.30 -2.46
N GLY A 43 -4.67 -8.07 -2.13
CA GLY A 43 -5.89 -8.17 -2.91
C GLY A 43 -5.57 -8.45 -4.38
N THR A 44 -6.08 -7.62 -5.28
CA THR A 44 -5.82 -7.74 -6.72
C THR A 44 -4.43 -7.29 -7.17
N GLY A 45 -3.58 -6.88 -6.24
CA GLY A 45 -2.17 -6.54 -6.48
C GLY A 45 -1.93 -5.18 -7.13
N ILE A 46 -2.87 -4.24 -7.08
CA ILE A 46 -2.68 -2.90 -7.67
C ILE A 46 -1.52 -2.16 -7.00
N LEU A 47 -1.51 -2.10 -5.66
CA LEU A 47 -0.41 -1.50 -4.90
C LEU A 47 0.88 -2.29 -5.11
N THR A 48 0.82 -3.63 -5.02
CA THR A 48 1.95 -4.53 -5.32
C THR A 48 2.60 -4.21 -6.66
N CYS A 49 1.80 -4.11 -7.74
CA CYS A 49 2.30 -3.81 -9.09
C CYS A 49 2.90 -2.40 -9.18
N PHE A 50 2.28 -1.43 -8.51
CA PHE A 50 2.81 -0.08 -8.48
C PHE A 50 4.18 -0.05 -7.78
N LEU A 51 4.30 -0.62 -6.59
CA LEU A 51 5.56 -0.71 -5.83
C LEU A 51 6.64 -1.45 -6.62
N ALA A 52 6.28 -2.52 -7.33
CA ALA A 52 7.22 -3.29 -8.14
C ALA A 52 7.84 -2.48 -9.30
N LYS A 53 7.20 -1.40 -9.74
CA LYS A 53 7.76 -0.48 -10.73
C LYS A 53 8.92 0.35 -10.19
N PHE A 54 8.94 0.62 -8.90
CA PHE A 54 9.90 1.53 -8.25
C PHE A 54 10.93 0.82 -7.38
N CYS A 55 10.64 -0.40 -6.90
CA CYS A 55 11.45 -1.11 -5.93
C CYS A 55 12.22 -2.28 -6.55
N LYS A 56 13.29 -2.71 -5.89
CA LYS A 56 14.09 -3.89 -6.28
C LYS A 56 13.29 -5.18 -6.20
N LYS A 57 12.52 -5.33 -5.12
CA LYS A 57 11.78 -6.55 -4.81
C LYS A 57 10.51 -6.23 -4.04
N VAL A 58 9.41 -6.87 -4.43
CA VAL A 58 8.15 -6.80 -3.70
C VAL A 58 7.73 -8.21 -3.31
N TYR A 59 7.33 -8.37 -2.06
CA TYR A 59 6.67 -9.55 -1.53
C TYR A 59 5.20 -9.23 -1.34
N SER A 60 4.31 -9.99 -1.98
CA SER A 60 2.87 -9.77 -1.98
C SER A 60 2.20 -10.86 -1.17
N TYR A 61 1.60 -10.50 -0.05
CA TYR A 61 0.95 -11.43 0.87
C TYR A 61 -0.56 -11.25 0.85
N ASP A 62 -1.28 -12.35 0.65
CA ASP A 62 -2.73 -12.42 0.89
C ASP A 62 -3.07 -13.85 1.34
N ASN A 63 -3.97 -14.01 2.29
CA ASN A 63 -4.40 -15.34 2.76
C ASN A 63 -5.44 -15.96 1.82
N ARG A 64 -6.09 -15.18 0.95
CA ARG A 64 -7.11 -15.62 -0.01
C ARG A 64 -6.46 -15.97 -1.35
N LYS A 65 -6.53 -17.24 -1.70
CA LYS A 65 -5.91 -17.80 -2.92
C LYS A 65 -6.39 -17.11 -4.20
N GLU A 66 -7.69 -16.85 -4.31
CA GLU A 66 -8.31 -16.25 -5.50
C GLU A 66 -7.77 -14.85 -5.79
N PHE A 67 -7.56 -14.05 -4.77
CA PHE A 67 -6.97 -12.71 -4.94
C PHE A 67 -5.50 -12.78 -5.34
N LEU A 68 -4.77 -13.72 -4.75
CA LEU A 68 -3.35 -13.90 -5.07
C LEU A 68 -3.15 -14.35 -6.53
N GLU A 69 -4.01 -15.22 -7.06
CA GLU A 69 -3.96 -15.62 -8.48
C GLU A 69 -4.28 -14.42 -9.38
N LEU A 70 -5.27 -13.61 -9.02
CA LEU A 70 -5.59 -12.40 -9.76
C LEU A 70 -4.44 -11.38 -9.74
N ALA A 71 -3.79 -11.20 -8.59
CA ALA A 71 -2.60 -10.35 -8.48
C ALA A 71 -1.44 -10.86 -9.35
N LYS A 72 -1.23 -12.18 -9.44
CA LYS A 72 -0.25 -12.79 -10.34
C LYS A 72 -0.57 -12.52 -11.81
N GLU A 73 -1.84 -12.64 -12.22
CA GLU A 73 -2.27 -12.32 -13.59
C GLU A 73 -2.01 -10.85 -13.92
N ASN A 74 -2.39 -9.95 -13.01
CA ASN A 74 -2.16 -8.52 -13.16
C ASN A 74 -0.66 -8.20 -13.30
N ALA A 75 0.19 -8.78 -12.46
CA ALA A 75 1.63 -8.60 -12.55
C ALA A 75 2.23 -9.11 -13.87
N ARG A 76 1.75 -10.27 -14.36
CA ARG A 76 2.18 -10.83 -15.66
C ARG A 76 1.79 -9.91 -16.82
N SER A 77 0.59 -9.33 -16.80
CA SER A 77 0.13 -8.42 -17.86
C SER A 77 0.99 -7.14 -17.96
N LEU A 78 1.64 -6.75 -16.85
CA LEU A 78 2.57 -5.62 -16.78
C LEU A 78 4.05 -6.02 -16.96
N ASN A 79 4.35 -7.31 -17.25
CA ASN A 79 5.71 -7.85 -17.34
C ASN A 79 6.58 -7.60 -16.10
N LEU A 80 5.97 -7.56 -14.90
CA LEU A 80 6.69 -7.38 -13.65
C LEU A 80 7.27 -8.72 -13.17
N LYS A 81 8.61 -8.81 -13.00
CA LYS A 81 9.34 -10.04 -12.65
C LYS A 81 9.92 -10.02 -11.24
N ASN A 82 9.84 -8.90 -10.55
CA ASN A 82 10.44 -8.67 -9.25
C ASN A 82 9.46 -8.87 -8.07
N ILE A 83 8.35 -9.57 -8.29
CA ILE A 83 7.34 -9.85 -7.26
C ILE A 83 7.43 -11.32 -6.83
N THR A 84 7.36 -11.57 -5.54
CA THR A 84 7.13 -12.90 -4.97
C THR A 84 5.78 -12.90 -4.27
N PHE A 85 4.88 -13.79 -4.69
CA PHE A 85 3.55 -13.95 -4.14
C PHE A 85 3.54 -15.07 -3.09
N ARG A 86 2.96 -14.80 -1.92
CA ARG A 86 2.83 -15.76 -0.83
C ARG A 86 1.38 -15.84 -0.34
N GLN A 87 0.84 -17.04 -0.37
CA GLN A 87 -0.43 -17.32 0.31
C GLN A 87 -0.12 -17.52 1.79
N GLN A 88 -0.19 -16.45 2.57
CA GLN A 88 0.19 -16.45 3.98
C GLN A 88 -0.56 -15.38 4.74
N ASP A 89 -0.93 -15.70 5.98
CA ASP A 89 -1.46 -14.76 6.93
C ASP A 89 -0.33 -14.02 7.64
N ILE A 90 -0.31 -12.70 7.52
CA ILE A 90 0.72 -11.86 8.15
C ILE A 90 0.60 -11.86 9.69
N PHE A 91 -0.58 -12.17 10.22
CA PHE A 91 -0.80 -12.25 11.66
C PHE A 91 -0.08 -13.44 12.28
N GLU A 92 0.13 -14.52 11.51
CA GLU A 92 0.89 -15.69 11.98
C GLU A 92 2.39 -15.43 11.93
N SER A 93 2.91 -15.00 10.78
CA SER A 93 4.34 -14.73 10.60
C SER A 93 4.66 -13.97 9.33
N ILE A 94 5.87 -13.36 9.28
CA ILE A 94 6.48 -12.83 8.05
C ILE A 94 7.79 -13.58 7.80
N GLN A 95 7.86 -14.29 6.67
CA GLN A 95 9.04 -15.07 6.29
C GLN A 95 10.15 -14.17 5.75
N ASP A 96 9.79 -13.15 4.99
CA ASP A 96 10.75 -12.24 4.37
C ASP A 96 11.24 -11.21 5.39
N LYS A 97 12.55 -10.95 5.42
CA LYS A 97 13.21 -10.11 6.43
C LYS A 97 14.05 -9.01 5.80
N ASN A 98 14.52 -8.10 6.62
CA ASN A 98 15.32 -6.94 6.19
C ASN A 98 14.56 -6.08 5.16
N LEU A 99 13.30 -5.81 5.45
CA LEU A 99 12.41 -5.03 4.61
C LEU A 99 12.59 -3.53 4.85
N ASP A 100 12.58 -2.76 3.78
CA ASP A 100 12.62 -1.29 3.82
C ASP A 100 11.25 -0.69 4.15
N LEU A 101 10.19 -1.34 3.64
CA LEU A 101 8.80 -0.95 3.86
C LEU A 101 7.92 -2.19 3.96
N ILE A 102 6.94 -2.12 4.84
CA ILE A 102 5.77 -2.99 4.86
C ILE A 102 4.54 -2.12 4.68
N THR A 103 3.65 -2.48 3.75
CA THR A 103 2.32 -1.86 3.58
C THR A 103 1.24 -2.79 4.10
N LEU A 104 0.26 -2.26 4.83
CA LEU A 104 -0.87 -2.98 5.38
C LEU A 104 -2.18 -2.38 4.86
N ASP A 105 -2.96 -3.19 4.13
CA ASP A 105 -4.35 -2.89 3.77
C ASP A 105 -5.22 -4.02 4.31
N LEU A 106 -5.38 -4.04 5.63
CA LEU A 106 -5.97 -5.13 6.39
C LEU A 106 -6.89 -4.61 7.49
N LYS A 107 -7.98 -5.35 7.73
CA LYS A 107 -8.71 -5.22 8.97
C LYS A 107 -7.81 -5.67 10.14
N ASP A 108 -7.96 -5.03 11.30
CA ASP A 108 -7.23 -5.40 12.52
C ASP A 108 -5.68 -5.37 12.38
N ALA A 109 -5.17 -4.45 11.54
CA ALA A 109 -3.74 -4.34 11.20
C ALA A 109 -2.81 -4.19 12.44
N HIS A 110 -3.35 -3.73 13.59
CA HIS A 110 -2.60 -3.62 14.84
C HIS A 110 -2.06 -4.98 15.34
N LEU A 111 -2.74 -6.10 15.00
CA LEU A 111 -2.29 -7.45 15.38
C LEU A 111 -1.03 -7.88 14.63
N ALA A 112 -0.67 -7.25 13.51
CA ALA A 112 0.53 -7.56 12.74
C ALA A 112 1.79 -6.81 13.22
N LEU A 113 1.69 -5.89 14.17
CA LEU A 113 2.78 -4.96 14.54
C LEU A 113 4.05 -5.66 14.97
N GLU A 114 3.99 -6.71 15.79
CA GLU A 114 5.16 -7.47 16.24
C GLU A 114 5.87 -8.17 15.07
N ASN A 115 5.10 -8.83 14.20
CA ASN A 115 5.64 -9.50 13.03
C ASN A 115 6.28 -8.49 12.06
N CYS A 116 5.65 -7.31 11.87
CA CYS A 116 6.20 -6.23 11.08
C CYS A 116 7.51 -5.69 11.67
N LEU A 117 7.54 -5.47 12.99
CA LEU A 117 8.76 -5.02 13.67
C LEU A 117 9.91 -6.00 13.48
N ALA A 118 9.65 -7.30 13.60
CA ALA A 118 10.66 -8.35 13.42
C ALA A 118 11.13 -8.52 11.97
N ALA A 119 10.32 -8.09 10.99
CA ALA A 119 10.63 -8.23 9.57
C ALA A 119 11.32 -6.99 8.98
N LEU A 120 11.06 -5.80 9.52
CA LEU A 120 11.67 -4.55 9.08
C LEU A 120 13.14 -4.46 9.50
N LYS A 121 13.96 -3.88 8.63
CA LYS A 121 15.33 -3.44 8.99
C LYS A 121 15.28 -2.29 10.00
N PRO A 122 16.38 -1.96 10.71
CA PRO A 122 16.50 -0.70 11.43
C PRO A 122 16.16 0.48 10.50
N GLU A 123 15.46 1.48 10.99
CA GLU A 123 15.01 2.66 10.22
C GLU A 123 14.00 2.34 9.10
N GLY A 124 13.52 1.09 8.97
CA GLY A 124 12.49 0.69 8.01
C GLY A 124 11.12 1.28 8.35
N TYR A 125 10.25 1.35 7.36
CA TYR A 125 8.94 1.98 7.46
C TYR A 125 7.81 0.95 7.49
N LEU A 126 6.76 1.27 8.25
CA LEU A 126 5.47 0.59 8.22
C LEU A 126 4.41 1.59 7.81
N ALA A 127 3.65 1.30 6.76
CA ALA A 127 2.58 2.13 6.27
C ALA A 127 1.26 1.36 6.28
N ALA A 128 0.22 1.93 6.86
CA ALA A 128 -1.10 1.30 6.91
C ALA A 128 -2.17 2.17 6.25
N TYR A 129 -3.09 1.52 5.54
CA TYR A 129 -4.26 2.15 4.93
C TYR A 129 -5.51 1.65 5.61
N MET A 130 -6.35 2.56 6.09
CA MET A 130 -7.50 2.24 6.93
C MET A 130 -8.72 3.06 6.55
N PRO A 131 -9.90 2.46 6.37
CA PRO A 131 -11.11 3.18 5.99
C PRO A 131 -11.73 4.00 7.13
N ASN A 132 -11.45 3.67 8.39
CA ASN A 132 -12.13 4.25 9.54
C ASN A 132 -11.15 4.88 10.55
N ILE A 133 -11.50 6.05 11.07
CA ILE A 133 -10.68 6.76 12.06
C ILE A 133 -10.54 6.00 13.40
N SER A 134 -11.52 5.20 13.78
CA SER A 134 -11.43 4.32 14.94
C SER A 134 -10.33 3.27 14.82
N GLN A 135 -10.17 2.68 13.64
CA GLN A 135 -9.07 1.74 13.33
C GLN A 135 -7.72 2.44 13.41
N VAL A 136 -7.64 3.68 12.89
CA VAL A 136 -6.42 4.50 13.00
C VAL A 136 -6.05 4.74 14.45
N GLN A 137 -7.02 5.10 15.29
CA GLN A 137 -6.78 5.35 16.71
C GLN A 137 -6.24 4.10 17.42
N GLU A 138 -6.86 2.95 17.22
CA GLU A 138 -6.44 1.67 17.80
C GLU A 138 -5.03 1.29 17.32
N PHE A 139 -4.80 1.32 16.01
CA PHE A 139 -3.52 1.02 15.40
C PHE A 139 -2.38 1.92 15.90
N VAL A 140 -2.60 3.23 15.95
CA VAL A 140 -1.61 4.21 16.41
C VAL A 140 -1.31 4.05 17.89
N ASN A 141 -2.32 3.80 18.72
CA ASN A 141 -2.13 3.60 20.16
C ASN A 141 -1.25 2.38 20.44
N GLU A 142 -1.46 1.28 19.71
CA GLU A 142 -0.66 0.08 19.87
C GLU A 142 0.74 0.26 19.26
N ALA A 143 0.81 0.86 18.07
CA ALA A 143 2.07 1.06 17.36
C ALA A 143 3.08 1.94 18.11
N ARG A 144 2.62 2.96 18.86
CA ARG A 144 3.48 3.86 19.65
C ARG A 144 4.36 3.16 20.68
N LYS A 145 4.06 1.94 21.04
CA LYS A 145 4.88 1.14 21.97
C LYS A 145 6.22 0.71 21.35
N GLN A 146 6.29 0.63 20.03
CA GLN A 146 7.40 0.00 19.30
C GLN A 146 7.88 0.79 18.07
N PHE A 147 7.10 1.75 17.60
CA PHE A 147 7.34 2.54 16.41
C PHE A 147 7.23 4.04 16.70
N LYS A 148 8.03 4.81 15.98
CA LYS A 148 7.85 6.26 15.89
C LYS A 148 6.74 6.56 14.87
N VAL A 149 5.70 7.28 15.29
CA VAL A 149 4.66 7.79 14.39
C VAL A 149 5.22 8.97 13.62
N ILE A 150 5.31 8.86 12.30
CA ILE A 150 5.82 9.91 11.41
C ILE A 150 4.67 10.80 10.95
N LYS A 151 3.57 10.17 10.48
CA LYS A 151 2.44 10.91 9.92
C LYS A 151 1.15 10.10 10.04
N VAL A 152 0.05 10.81 10.26
CA VAL A 152 -1.32 10.31 10.04
C VAL A 152 -2.00 11.35 9.17
N LEU A 153 -2.55 10.92 8.04
CA LEU A 153 -3.19 11.83 7.08
C LEU A 153 -4.23 11.10 6.22
N GLU A 154 -5.04 11.88 5.53
CA GLU A 154 -5.81 11.47 4.35
C GLU A 154 -5.49 12.42 3.20
N THR A 155 -5.82 12.03 1.97
CA THR A 155 -5.63 12.88 0.79
C THR A 155 -6.96 13.15 0.11
N ILE A 156 -7.19 14.40 -0.29
CA ILE A 156 -8.34 14.82 -1.08
C ILE A 156 -7.84 15.35 -2.42
N GLU A 157 -8.28 14.74 -3.50
CA GLU A 157 -8.00 15.20 -4.86
C GLU A 157 -9.18 16.01 -5.34
N ARG A 158 -8.91 17.23 -5.84
CA ARG A 158 -9.93 18.09 -6.43
C ARG A 158 -9.64 18.33 -7.92
N PRO A 159 -10.21 17.52 -8.82
CA PRO A 159 -10.01 17.68 -10.26
C PRO A 159 -10.65 18.95 -10.79
N TRP A 160 -10.07 19.49 -11.85
CA TRP A 160 -10.58 20.66 -12.57
C TRP A 160 -10.81 20.30 -14.03
N ILE A 161 -11.90 20.81 -14.59
CA ILE A 161 -12.14 20.82 -16.02
C ILE A 161 -11.44 22.05 -16.56
N VAL A 162 -10.49 21.86 -17.48
CA VAL A 162 -9.73 22.93 -18.14
C VAL A 162 -9.90 22.76 -19.64
N GLU A 163 -10.87 23.47 -20.20
CA GLU A 163 -11.21 23.48 -21.62
C GLU A 163 -11.38 24.94 -22.08
N GLU A 164 -11.34 25.22 -23.39
CA GLU A 164 -11.40 26.59 -23.92
C GLU A 164 -12.51 27.46 -23.30
N ARG A 165 -13.69 26.88 -23.03
CA ARG A 165 -14.86 27.60 -22.50
C ARG A 165 -15.29 27.16 -21.11
N ARG A 166 -14.59 26.20 -20.52
CA ARG A 166 -14.92 25.68 -19.17
C ARG A 166 -13.67 25.60 -18.31
N LEU A 167 -13.61 26.50 -17.33
CA LEU A 167 -12.55 26.50 -16.33
C LEU A 167 -13.20 26.47 -14.94
N ARG A 168 -13.36 25.28 -14.39
CA ARG A 168 -14.01 25.08 -13.10
C ARG A 168 -13.64 23.73 -12.46
N PRO A 169 -13.80 23.58 -11.13
CA PRO A 169 -13.70 22.26 -10.51
C PRO A 169 -14.73 21.29 -11.10
N GLU A 170 -14.46 19.99 -11.02
CA GLU A 170 -15.50 18.97 -11.23
C GLU A 170 -16.61 19.13 -10.18
N ASN A 171 -17.84 18.78 -10.56
CA ASN A 171 -19.01 18.93 -9.69
C ASN A 171 -18.98 17.96 -8.51
N VAL A 172 -18.38 16.78 -8.70
CA VAL A 172 -18.32 15.70 -7.71
C VAL A 172 -16.87 15.43 -7.39
N ILE A 173 -16.54 15.42 -6.11
CA ILE A 173 -15.24 15.02 -5.58
C ILE A 173 -15.42 13.82 -4.66
N LEU A 174 -14.46 12.90 -4.67
CA LEU A 174 -14.39 11.83 -3.69
C LEU A 174 -13.74 12.40 -2.42
N GLY A 175 -14.56 12.73 -1.44
CA GLY A 175 -14.11 13.42 -0.21
C GLY A 175 -13.31 12.56 0.75
N HIS A 176 -13.52 11.21 0.71
CA HIS A 176 -12.79 10.27 1.57
C HIS A 176 -12.52 8.95 0.84
N THR A 177 -11.36 8.39 1.02
CA THR A 177 -10.97 7.07 0.51
C THR A 177 -10.41 6.18 1.61
N GLY A 178 -9.62 6.73 2.49
CA GLY A 178 -9.01 6.07 3.63
C GLY A 178 -7.95 6.95 4.28
N PHE A 179 -7.60 6.59 5.49
CA PHE A 179 -6.52 7.20 6.26
C PHE A 179 -5.23 6.45 6.04
N ILE A 180 -4.13 7.18 5.99
CA ILE A 180 -2.78 6.65 5.85
C ILE A 180 -2.02 6.92 7.15
N VAL A 181 -1.44 5.87 7.72
CA VAL A 181 -0.55 5.96 8.88
C VAL A 181 0.85 5.57 8.44
N ILE A 182 1.81 6.44 8.67
CA ILE A 182 3.23 6.18 8.40
C ILE A 182 3.98 6.09 9.71
N LEU A 183 4.61 4.96 9.91
CA LEU A 183 5.42 4.64 11.09
C LEU A 183 6.85 4.35 10.67
N LYS A 184 7.79 4.50 11.60
CA LYS A 184 9.20 4.18 11.39
C LYS A 184 9.69 3.31 12.54
N LYS A 185 10.42 2.24 12.23
CA LYS A 185 11.15 1.45 13.21
C LYS A 185 12.35 2.25 13.71
N SER A 186 12.47 2.36 15.03
CA SER A 186 13.61 2.99 15.70
C SER A 186 14.83 2.09 15.65
#